data_5c193240b4313e88f8f82a1ef558b939
#
_entry.id   5c193240b4313e88f8f82a1ef558b939
#
_cell.length_a   1.000
_cell.length_b   1.000
_cell.length_c   1.000
_cell.angle_alpha   90.00
_cell.angle_beta   90.00
_cell.angle_gamma   90.00
#
_symmetry.space_group_name_H-M   'P 1'
#
loop_
_entity.id
_entity.type
_entity.pdbx_description
1 polymer ?
#
loop_
_entity_poly.entity_id
_entity_poly.type
_entity_poly.pdbx_seq_one_letter_code
_entity_poly.pdbx_strand_id
1 'polypeptide(L)'
;MRTISPLLLRAALLSAVCLVHPVAAPAQPGPDYQVFVSNERSGDLTVINGADLSVAATIPVGKRPRGIHASPDGKTIYVALSGTPISAPPQLDAQGNPIFQKGGDDDDDDAKADKAADGIGVVDAARRKFLRKIPAGSDPENFAVSADGARLFISNEDAGAASIVNIASEKIEHLALVSREPEGVAVTPDGGAFYVTCETAGDIFVIDSKTGREITRFSVHPRPRSADFLPGGARAFIPSESAGEMNVVDAIHHKLLRTVALPKGSRPMCVKAAPDGRKVYVSAGRAGTICVLDAETAEVLNTIKVGARPWGIAISPDGRRLYAANGPSDDVSVVDLATEKEIARVKSPGSPWGVVAVPDTN
;
A
#
# COMPACT_ATOMS: atom_id res chain seq x y z
N MET A 1 38.25 -7.56 -96.35
CA MET A 1 37.87 -8.15 -95.08
C MET A 1 38.00 -7.11 -94.00
N ARG A 2 36.91 -6.53 -93.56
CA ARG A 2 36.86 -5.52 -92.47
C ARG A 2 36.00 -6.08 -91.37
N THR A 3 36.58 -6.23 -90.20
CA THR A 3 35.99 -6.69 -88.99
C THR A 3 35.25 -5.53 -88.28
N ILE A 4 33.95 -5.75 -87.93
CA ILE A 4 33.13 -4.81 -87.23
C ILE A 4 33.12 -5.24 -85.74
N SER A 5 33.54 -4.33 -84.89
CA SER A 5 33.41 -4.48 -83.42
C SER A 5 31.98 -4.11 -82.86
N PRO A 6 31.45 -4.84 -81.94
CA PRO A 6 30.17 -4.46 -81.31
C PRO A 6 30.37 -3.54 -80.10
N LEU A 7 29.62 -2.45 -80.04
CA LEU A 7 29.50 -1.50 -78.96
C LEU A 7 28.65 -2.11 -77.82
N LEU A 8 29.26 -2.23 -76.66
CA LEU A 8 28.57 -2.64 -75.45
C LEU A 8 27.85 -1.43 -74.77
N LEU A 9 26.51 -1.41 -74.77
CA LEU A 9 25.67 -0.47 -74.09
C LEU A 9 25.48 -0.91 -72.61
N ARG A 10 26.10 -0.19 -71.67
CA ARG A 10 25.90 -0.41 -70.24
C ARG A 10 24.65 0.37 -69.78
N ALA A 11 23.55 -0.32 -69.46
CA ALA A 11 22.42 0.26 -68.79
C ALA A 11 22.71 0.34 -67.28
N ALA A 12 22.72 1.54 -66.73
CA ALA A 12 22.82 1.77 -65.27
C ALA A 12 21.41 1.69 -64.66
N LEU A 13 21.14 0.64 -63.87
CA LEU A 13 19.96 0.57 -63.04
C LEU A 13 20.18 1.44 -61.78
N LEU A 14 19.49 2.57 -61.66
CA LEU A 14 19.33 3.28 -60.40
C LEU A 14 18.28 2.58 -59.53
N SER A 15 18.75 1.86 -58.53
CA SER A 15 17.84 1.34 -57.47
C SER A 15 17.50 2.45 -56.47
N ALA A 16 16.29 2.96 -56.53
CA ALA A 16 15.76 3.87 -55.52
C ALA A 16 15.44 3.08 -54.26
N VAL A 17 16.27 3.19 -53.23
CA VAL A 17 16.00 2.65 -51.89
C VAL A 17 14.98 3.62 -51.23
N CYS A 18 13.72 3.23 -51.21
CA CYS A 18 12.72 3.87 -50.37
C CYS A 18 13.01 3.51 -48.92
N LEU A 19 13.55 4.47 -48.15
CA LEU A 19 13.62 4.42 -46.69
C LEU A 19 12.20 4.52 -46.14
N VAL A 20 11.56 3.41 -45.87
CA VAL A 20 10.34 3.34 -45.11
C VAL A 20 10.73 3.58 -43.65
N HIS A 21 10.50 4.78 -43.17
CA HIS A 21 10.58 5.06 -41.72
C HIS A 21 9.43 4.30 -41.03
N PRO A 22 9.69 3.48 -40.00
CA PRO A 22 8.62 2.88 -39.27
C PRO A 22 7.84 4.01 -38.58
N VAL A 23 6.60 4.21 -39.01
CA VAL A 23 5.64 5.01 -38.27
C VAL A 23 5.46 4.32 -36.92
N ALA A 24 5.89 4.99 -35.84
CA ALA A 24 5.66 4.48 -34.50
C ALA A 24 4.15 4.24 -34.35
N ALA A 25 3.76 3.01 -34.05
CA ALA A 25 2.37 2.71 -33.74
C ALA A 25 1.94 3.62 -32.59
N PRO A 26 0.71 4.21 -32.63
CA PRO A 26 0.23 5.00 -31.50
C PRO A 26 0.31 4.13 -30.26
N ALA A 27 0.93 4.69 -29.19
CA ALA A 27 0.98 4.02 -27.91
C ALA A 27 -0.45 3.60 -27.53
N GLN A 28 -0.65 2.31 -27.26
CA GLN A 28 -1.93 1.85 -26.74
C GLN A 28 -2.23 2.69 -25.49
N PRO A 29 -3.46 3.24 -25.36
CA PRO A 29 -3.81 3.93 -24.13
C PRO A 29 -3.51 3.00 -22.96
N GLY A 30 -2.79 3.54 -21.97
CA GLY A 30 -2.49 2.80 -20.75
C GLY A 30 -3.80 2.38 -20.08
N PRO A 31 -3.76 1.43 -19.15
CA PRO A 31 -4.97 0.95 -18.48
C PRO A 31 -5.65 2.10 -17.74
N ASP A 32 -6.97 2.21 -17.90
CA ASP A 32 -7.77 3.24 -17.26
C ASP A 32 -7.96 2.90 -15.77
N TYR A 33 -7.12 3.48 -14.92
CA TYR A 33 -7.25 3.41 -13.46
C TYR A 33 -6.69 4.67 -12.82
N GLN A 34 -7.09 4.94 -11.58
CA GLN A 34 -6.60 6.03 -10.77
C GLN A 34 -5.87 5.49 -9.53
N VAL A 35 -4.86 6.22 -9.09
CA VAL A 35 -4.12 5.92 -7.86
C VAL A 35 -4.34 7.06 -6.87
N PHE A 36 -4.86 6.72 -5.69
CA PHE A 36 -5.07 7.67 -4.61
C PHE A 36 -4.00 7.46 -3.54
N VAL A 37 -3.39 8.53 -3.11
CA VAL A 37 -2.28 8.54 -2.14
C VAL A 37 -2.66 9.45 -0.99
N SER A 38 -2.64 8.93 0.24
CA SER A 38 -2.87 9.76 1.43
C SER A 38 -1.58 10.48 1.83
N ASN A 39 -1.66 11.79 2.07
CA ASN A 39 -0.55 12.64 2.45
C ASN A 39 -0.71 13.08 3.89
N GLU A 40 0.00 12.41 4.81
CA GLU A 40 -0.20 12.52 6.25
C GLU A 40 -0.08 13.95 6.79
N ARG A 41 0.89 14.72 6.28
CA ARG A 41 1.18 16.08 6.79
C ARG A 41 0.35 17.17 6.14
N SER A 42 0.03 17.05 4.86
CA SER A 42 -0.77 18.08 4.15
C SER A 42 -2.27 17.92 4.37
N GLY A 43 -2.73 16.75 4.80
CA GLY A 43 -4.16 16.54 5.07
C GLY A 43 -5.00 16.34 3.81
N ASP A 44 -4.41 15.82 2.75
CA ASP A 44 -5.06 15.64 1.46
C ASP A 44 -4.75 14.27 0.82
N LEU A 45 -5.41 14.00 -0.30
CA LEU A 45 -5.07 12.90 -1.20
C LEU A 45 -4.51 13.45 -2.50
N THR A 46 -3.40 12.90 -2.99
CA THR A 46 -2.95 13.07 -4.36
C THR A 46 -3.60 12.01 -5.22
N VAL A 47 -4.19 12.40 -6.36
CA VAL A 47 -4.75 11.50 -7.36
C VAL A 47 -3.84 11.45 -8.58
N ILE A 48 -3.37 10.26 -8.94
CA ILE A 48 -2.47 10.04 -10.07
C ILE A 48 -3.25 9.26 -11.14
N ASN A 49 -3.15 9.71 -12.39
CA ASN A 49 -3.67 8.99 -13.53
C ASN A 49 -2.78 7.78 -13.85
N GLY A 50 -3.34 6.58 -13.87
CA GLY A 50 -2.58 5.35 -14.14
C GLY A 50 -2.04 5.24 -15.56
N ALA A 51 -2.65 5.91 -16.53
CA ALA A 51 -2.23 5.82 -17.93
C ALA A 51 -0.91 6.58 -18.19
N ASP A 52 -0.84 7.85 -17.75
CA ASP A 52 0.26 8.77 -18.06
C ASP A 52 1.07 9.22 -16.85
N LEU A 53 0.69 8.79 -15.65
CA LEU A 53 1.31 9.13 -14.37
C LEU A 53 1.24 10.62 -14.01
N SER A 54 0.37 11.39 -14.64
CA SER A 54 0.12 12.78 -14.27
C SER A 54 -0.65 12.88 -12.96
N VAL A 55 -0.41 13.95 -12.20
CA VAL A 55 -1.24 14.30 -11.04
C VAL A 55 -2.54 14.92 -11.54
N ALA A 56 -3.64 14.21 -11.35
CA ALA A 56 -4.95 14.59 -11.85
C ALA A 56 -5.73 15.50 -10.89
N ALA A 57 -5.48 15.38 -9.58
CA ALA A 57 -6.12 16.19 -8.55
C ALA A 57 -5.38 16.12 -7.21
N THR A 58 -5.66 17.09 -6.34
CA THR A 58 -5.39 17.05 -4.90
C THR A 58 -6.71 17.29 -4.17
N ILE A 59 -7.06 16.42 -3.21
CA ILE A 59 -8.36 16.42 -2.54
C ILE A 59 -8.12 16.64 -1.04
N PRO A 60 -8.44 17.80 -0.46
CA PRO A 60 -8.41 17.99 0.98
C PRO A 60 -9.39 17.03 1.68
N VAL A 61 -8.93 16.28 2.68
CA VAL A 61 -9.74 15.28 3.39
C VAL A 61 -9.78 15.47 4.89
N GLY A 62 -8.82 16.15 5.49
CA GLY A 62 -8.76 16.40 6.92
C GLY A 62 -7.39 16.12 7.50
N LYS A 63 -7.30 15.96 8.82
CA LYS A 63 -6.04 15.82 9.52
C LYS A 63 -5.47 14.41 9.37
N ARG A 64 -4.15 14.32 9.20
CA ARG A 64 -3.34 13.11 9.28
C ARG A 64 -3.95 11.90 8.55
N PRO A 65 -4.22 12.01 7.21
CA PRO A 65 -4.72 10.88 6.44
C PRO A 65 -3.66 9.78 6.32
N ARG A 66 -3.99 8.55 6.73
CA ARG A 66 -3.07 7.39 6.75
C ARG A 66 -3.61 6.23 5.93
N GLY A 67 -4.12 5.16 6.58
CA GLY A 67 -4.68 4.02 5.89
C GLY A 67 -5.71 4.41 4.83
N ILE A 68 -5.62 3.85 3.63
CA ILE A 68 -6.49 4.19 2.50
C ILE A 68 -6.89 2.92 1.75
N HIS A 69 -8.19 2.75 1.54
CA HIS A 69 -8.77 1.61 0.84
C HIS A 69 -9.95 2.03 -0.03
N ALA A 70 -10.27 1.23 -1.03
CA ALA A 70 -11.42 1.43 -1.89
C ALA A 70 -12.59 0.54 -1.51
N SER A 71 -13.81 0.96 -1.85
CA SER A 71 -14.96 0.07 -1.89
C SER A 71 -14.74 -1.04 -2.95
N PRO A 72 -15.38 -2.21 -2.81
CA PRO A 72 -15.22 -3.31 -3.77
C PRO A 72 -15.55 -2.95 -5.22
N ASP A 73 -16.45 -1.99 -5.43
CA ASP A 73 -16.81 -1.48 -6.76
C ASP A 73 -15.89 -0.34 -7.28
N GLY A 74 -14.88 0.05 -6.48
CA GLY A 74 -13.92 1.10 -6.82
C GLY A 74 -14.46 2.53 -6.82
N LYS A 75 -15.75 2.75 -6.51
CA LYS A 75 -16.38 4.08 -6.62
C LYS A 75 -16.14 4.99 -5.43
N THR A 76 -15.83 4.41 -4.30
CA THR A 76 -15.59 5.13 -3.04
C THR A 76 -14.20 4.85 -2.53
N ILE A 77 -13.47 5.89 -2.17
CA ILE A 77 -12.22 5.79 -1.44
C ILE A 77 -12.48 6.14 0.01
N TYR A 78 -12.02 5.29 0.89
CA TYR A 78 -12.03 5.49 2.34
C TYR A 78 -10.62 5.83 2.80
N VAL A 79 -10.49 6.72 3.80
CA VAL A 79 -9.19 7.12 4.36
C VAL A 79 -9.29 7.31 5.86
N ALA A 80 -8.39 6.71 6.62
CA ALA A 80 -8.29 6.92 8.06
C ALA A 80 -7.75 8.33 8.34
N LEU A 81 -8.46 9.06 9.18
CA LEU A 81 -8.15 10.44 9.60
C LEU A 81 -7.94 10.47 11.11
N SER A 82 -6.87 11.10 11.56
CA SER A 82 -6.54 11.20 12.96
C SER A 82 -6.28 12.65 13.39
N GLY A 83 -6.74 12.99 14.56
CA GLY A 83 -6.43 14.27 15.20
C GLY A 83 -5.22 14.24 16.13
N THR A 84 -4.62 13.08 16.31
CA THR A 84 -3.38 12.92 17.08
C THR A 84 -2.23 13.67 16.38
N PRO A 85 -1.45 14.49 17.09
CA PRO A 85 -0.35 15.23 16.52
C PRO A 85 0.70 14.31 15.86
N ILE A 86 1.30 14.75 14.76
CA ILE A 86 2.41 14.02 14.14
C ILE A 86 3.66 14.25 14.99
N SER A 87 4.16 13.20 15.60
CA SER A 87 5.41 13.24 16.35
C SER A 87 6.58 13.72 15.48
N ALA A 88 7.49 14.49 16.04
CA ALA A 88 8.71 14.85 15.34
C ALA A 88 9.49 13.56 14.99
N PRO A 89 10.11 13.47 13.80
CA PRO A 89 10.93 12.33 13.48
C PRO A 89 12.03 12.17 14.55
N PRO A 90 12.34 10.95 14.99
CA PRO A 90 13.35 10.72 15.99
C PRO A 90 14.69 11.33 15.56
N GLN A 91 15.37 11.99 16.47
CA GLN A 91 16.75 12.47 16.23
C GLN A 91 17.62 11.28 15.86
N LEU A 92 18.50 11.49 14.88
CA LEU A 92 19.43 10.43 14.48
C LEU A 92 20.78 10.63 15.17
N ASP A 93 21.40 9.54 15.60
CA ASP A 93 22.80 9.55 16.04
C ASP A 93 23.75 9.79 14.84
N ALA A 94 25.04 9.93 15.13
CA ALA A 94 26.07 10.14 14.10
C ALA A 94 26.17 8.97 13.10
N GLN A 95 25.58 7.83 13.39
CA GLN A 95 25.52 6.63 12.56
C GLN A 95 24.18 6.53 11.79
N GLY A 96 23.28 7.51 11.97
CA GLY A 96 21.96 7.53 11.32
C GLY A 96 20.92 6.61 11.97
N ASN A 97 21.14 6.17 13.22
CA ASN A 97 20.18 5.41 13.99
C ASN A 97 19.24 6.35 14.76
N PRO A 98 17.94 6.04 14.87
CA PRO A 98 17.06 6.83 15.69
C PRO A 98 17.45 6.77 17.16
N ILE A 99 17.61 7.95 17.78
CA ILE A 99 17.79 8.10 19.21
C ILE A 99 16.39 8.10 19.83
N PHE A 100 16.02 7.01 20.48
CA PHE A 100 14.81 6.99 21.31
C PHE A 100 15.13 7.64 22.65
N GLN A 101 14.51 8.76 22.97
CA GLN A 101 14.61 9.34 24.31
C GLN A 101 13.92 8.38 25.29
N LYS A 102 14.65 7.98 26.33
CA LYS A 102 14.14 7.11 27.38
C LYS A 102 13.10 7.92 28.17
N GLY A 103 11.79 7.62 28.03
CA GLY A 103 10.70 8.26 28.75
C GLY A 103 9.77 9.18 27.94
N GLY A 104 9.86 9.19 26.63
CA GLY A 104 8.78 9.70 25.80
C GLY A 104 7.76 8.58 25.61
N ASP A 105 6.90 8.36 26.58
CA ASP A 105 5.68 7.63 26.36
C ASP A 105 4.84 8.49 25.40
N ASP A 106 4.25 7.88 24.36
CA ASP A 106 3.37 8.55 23.41
C ASP A 106 2.11 9.13 24.08
N ASP A 107 1.93 8.89 25.37
CA ASP A 107 0.83 9.37 26.23
C ASP A 107 0.78 10.91 26.38
N ASP A 108 1.90 11.63 26.16
CA ASP A 108 1.92 13.11 26.24
C ASP A 108 1.24 13.78 25.02
N ASP A 109 1.10 13.07 23.89
CA ASP A 109 0.45 13.58 22.67
C ASP A 109 -1.08 13.50 22.77
N ASP A 110 -1.64 12.61 23.59
CA ASP A 110 -3.07 12.44 23.83
C ASP A 110 -3.75 13.71 24.37
N ALA A 111 -3.07 14.45 25.22
CA ALA A 111 -3.60 15.69 25.81
C ALA A 111 -3.82 16.82 24.79
N LYS A 112 -3.22 16.72 23.60
CA LYS A 112 -3.30 17.71 22.50
C LYS A 112 -4.06 17.20 21.29
N ALA A 113 -4.53 15.95 21.30
CA ALA A 113 -5.22 15.35 20.17
C ALA A 113 -6.58 16.01 19.92
N ASP A 114 -6.86 16.32 18.65
CA ASP A 114 -8.17 16.76 18.21
C ASP A 114 -9.06 15.57 17.88
N LYS A 115 -9.61 14.91 18.89
CA LYS A 115 -10.47 13.72 18.73
C LYS A 115 -11.67 13.96 17.80
N ALA A 116 -12.08 15.20 17.57
CA ALA A 116 -13.13 15.52 16.59
C ALA A 116 -12.68 15.32 15.15
N ALA A 117 -11.36 15.26 14.89
CA ALA A 117 -10.83 14.96 13.58
C ALA A 117 -10.82 13.45 13.26
N ASP A 118 -10.85 12.58 14.28
CA ASP A 118 -10.81 11.12 14.12
C ASP A 118 -12.00 10.59 13.31
N GLY A 119 -11.75 9.59 12.49
CA GLY A 119 -12.79 8.92 11.72
C GLY A 119 -12.31 8.40 10.36
N ILE A 120 -13.23 7.85 9.57
CA ILE A 120 -12.95 7.42 8.20
C ILE A 120 -13.54 8.42 7.22
N GLY A 121 -12.69 9.11 6.48
CA GLY A 121 -13.07 9.99 5.38
C GLY A 121 -13.62 9.20 4.20
N VAL A 122 -14.66 9.74 3.56
CA VAL A 122 -15.34 9.15 2.40
C VAL A 122 -15.16 10.06 1.20
N VAL A 123 -14.58 9.56 0.13
CA VAL A 123 -14.29 10.30 -1.10
C VAL A 123 -14.95 9.61 -2.29
N ASP A 124 -15.64 10.39 -3.11
CA ASP A 124 -16.14 9.95 -4.42
C ASP A 124 -14.95 9.86 -5.39
N ALA A 125 -14.65 8.65 -5.87
CA ALA A 125 -13.47 8.41 -6.70
C ALA A 125 -13.59 9.10 -8.07
N ALA A 126 -14.75 9.02 -8.72
CA ALA A 126 -14.97 9.59 -10.05
C ALA A 126 -15.01 11.12 -10.01
N ARG A 127 -15.71 11.70 -9.02
CA ARG A 127 -15.80 13.16 -8.85
C ARG A 127 -14.59 13.77 -8.17
N ARG A 128 -13.70 12.93 -7.58
CA ARG A 128 -12.51 13.34 -6.82
C ARG A 128 -12.87 14.34 -5.72
N LYS A 129 -13.89 14.00 -4.93
CA LYS A 129 -14.49 14.91 -3.97
C LYS A 129 -14.66 14.25 -2.60
N PHE A 130 -14.16 14.89 -1.55
CA PHE A 130 -14.49 14.54 -0.18
C PHE A 130 -15.98 14.74 0.08
N LEU A 131 -16.65 13.74 0.61
CA LEU A 131 -18.10 13.75 0.85
C LEU A 131 -18.43 13.98 2.31
N ARG A 132 -17.84 13.17 3.20
CA ARG A 132 -18.14 13.15 4.63
C ARG A 132 -17.14 12.32 5.41
N LYS A 133 -17.29 12.27 6.70
CA LYS A 133 -16.52 11.44 7.62
C LYS A 133 -17.45 10.50 8.40
N ILE A 134 -17.09 9.22 8.52
CA ILE A 134 -17.78 8.20 9.31
C ILE A 134 -17.09 8.12 10.67
N PRO A 135 -17.82 8.14 11.82
CA PRO A 135 -17.23 7.87 13.12
C PRO A 135 -16.61 6.47 13.18
N ALA A 136 -15.38 6.35 13.71
CA ALA A 136 -14.61 5.12 13.63
C ALA A 136 -13.97 4.65 14.94
N GLY A 137 -13.95 5.48 15.94
CA GLY A 137 -13.19 5.30 17.18
C GLY A 137 -12.10 6.35 17.32
N SER A 138 -11.14 6.13 18.22
CA SER A 138 -10.07 7.06 18.52
C SER A 138 -8.79 6.68 17.81
N ASP A 139 -8.17 7.65 17.15
CA ASP A 139 -6.94 7.51 16.34
C ASP A 139 -6.95 6.29 15.41
N PRO A 140 -7.82 6.29 14.38
CA PRO A 140 -7.86 5.20 13.43
C PRO A 140 -6.58 5.19 12.58
N GLU A 141 -5.81 4.09 12.68
CA GLU A 141 -4.53 3.94 11.99
C GLU A 141 -4.72 3.37 10.58
N ASN A 142 -5.34 2.19 10.55
CA ASN A 142 -5.62 1.48 9.33
C ASN A 142 -6.98 0.75 9.44
N PHE A 143 -7.45 0.23 8.32
CA PHE A 143 -8.72 -0.46 8.27
C PHE A 143 -8.80 -1.39 7.06
N ALA A 144 -9.84 -2.19 7.00
CA ALA A 144 -10.19 -2.96 5.82
C ALA A 144 -11.69 -2.81 5.52
N VAL A 145 -12.07 -3.00 4.27
CA VAL A 145 -13.46 -2.97 3.80
C VAL A 145 -13.95 -4.40 3.62
N SER A 146 -15.15 -4.73 4.10
CA SER A 146 -15.75 -6.03 3.83
C SER A 146 -15.99 -6.26 2.33
N ALA A 147 -15.96 -7.53 1.89
CA ALA A 147 -16.13 -7.87 0.48
C ALA A 147 -17.48 -7.45 -0.11
N ASP A 148 -18.52 -7.34 0.72
CA ASP A 148 -19.84 -6.83 0.34
C ASP A 148 -19.95 -5.28 0.37
N GLY A 149 -18.87 -4.60 0.81
CA GLY A 149 -18.85 -3.15 0.95
C GLY A 149 -19.72 -2.58 2.07
N ALA A 150 -20.22 -3.43 2.98
CA ALA A 150 -21.16 -3.00 4.02
C ALA A 150 -20.48 -2.55 5.33
N ARG A 151 -19.26 -3.01 5.59
CA ARG A 151 -18.56 -2.77 6.87
C ARG A 151 -17.13 -2.32 6.69
N LEU A 152 -16.65 -1.58 7.69
CA LEU A 152 -15.24 -1.26 7.91
C LEU A 152 -14.78 -1.98 9.17
N PHE A 153 -13.59 -2.57 9.13
CA PHE A 153 -12.87 -3.15 10.26
C PHE A 153 -11.67 -2.26 10.53
N ILE A 154 -11.60 -1.63 11.69
CA ILE A 154 -10.72 -0.47 11.93
C ILE A 154 -9.86 -0.73 13.17
N SER A 155 -8.55 -0.49 13.09
CA SER A 155 -7.66 -0.41 14.25
C SER A 155 -7.73 0.99 14.86
N ASN A 156 -7.95 1.05 16.17
CA ASN A 156 -8.01 2.28 16.94
C ASN A 156 -6.85 2.30 17.94
N GLU A 157 -5.78 3.02 17.58
CA GLU A 157 -4.48 2.95 18.25
C GLU A 157 -4.58 3.33 19.72
N ASP A 158 -5.10 4.52 20.03
CA ASP A 158 -5.25 5.02 21.41
C ASP A 158 -6.15 4.16 22.30
N ALA A 159 -7.14 3.52 21.70
CA ALA A 159 -8.12 2.73 22.46
C ALA A 159 -7.68 1.30 22.73
N GLY A 160 -6.59 0.81 22.12
CA GLY A 160 -6.24 -0.60 22.16
C GLY A 160 -7.38 -1.50 21.71
N ALA A 161 -8.08 -1.11 20.64
CA ALA A 161 -9.32 -1.74 20.20
C ALA A 161 -9.42 -1.84 18.68
N ALA A 162 -10.25 -2.76 18.21
CA ALA A 162 -10.70 -2.81 16.83
C ALA A 162 -12.23 -2.58 16.76
N SER A 163 -12.66 -1.73 15.83
CA SER A 163 -14.08 -1.42 15.61
C SER A 163 -14.61 -2.11 14.36
N ILE A 164 -15.84 -2.59 14.41
CA ILE A 164 -16.64 -2.95 13.25
C ILE A 164 -17.69 -1.86 13.05
N VAL A 165 -17.60 -1.16 11.92
CA VAL A 165 -18.49 -0.04 11.61
C VAL A 165 -19.36 -0.38 10.40
N ASN A 166 -20.66 -0.20 10.54
CA ASN A 166 -21.60 -0.32 9.43
C ASN A 166 -21.61 0.98 8.63
N ILE A 167 -21.27 0.87 7.33
CA ILE A 167 -21.10 2.03 6.44
C ILE A 167 -22.41 2.77 6.20
N ALA A 168 -23.54 2.04 6.05
CA ALA A 168 -24.82 2.65 5.73
C ALA A 168 -25.44 3.40 6.92
N SER A 169 -25.32 2.85 8.13
CA SER A 169 -25.84 3.48 9.35
C SER A 169 -24.83 4.40 10.05
N GLU A 170 -23.56 4.33 9.64
CA GLU A 170 -22.42 5.06 10.24
C GLU A 170 -22.26 4.78 11.75
N LYS A 171 -22.61 3.56 12.17
CA LYS A 171 -22.54 3.15 13.59
C LYS A 171 -21.50 2.08 13.81
N ILE A 172 -20.82 2.17 14.93
CA ILE A 172 -20.00 1.08 15.47
C ILE A 172 -20.94 -0.03 15.92
N GLU A 173 -20.90 -1.18 15.25
CA GLU A 173 -21.69 -2.38 15.60
C GLU A 173 -21.01 -3.16 16.72
N HIS A 174 -19.68 -3.27 16.67
CA HIS A 174 -18.88 -4.01 17.65
C HIS A 174 -17.57 -3.29 17.93
N LEU A 175 -17.10 -3.45 19.18
CA LEU A 175 -15.79 -3.04 19.63
C LEU A 175 -15.10 -4.24 20.28
N ALA A 176 -13.97 -4.66 19.72
CA ALA A 176 -13.14 -5.73 20.24
C ALA A 176 -11.90 -5.12 20.92
N LEU A 177 -11.69 -5.43 22.19
CA LEU A 177 -10.44 -5.05 22.87
C LEU A 177 -9.31 -5.93 22.35
N VAL A 178 -8.18 -5.31 22.01
CA VAL A 178 -6.97 -5.97 21.55
C VAL A 178 -5.77 -5.52 22.40
N SER A 179 -4.56 -5.88 22.03
CA SER A 179 -3.36 -5.36 22.69
C SER A 179 -3.11 -3.89 22.32
N ARG A 180 -2.15 -3.27 23.01
CA ARG A 180 -1.77 -1.86 22.77
C ARG A 180 -1.26 -1.66 21.34
N GLU A 181 -1.49 -0.46 20.82
CA GLU A 181 -1.04 0.01 19.50
C GLU A 181 -1.47 -0.93 18.35
N PRO A 182 -2.79 -1.13 18.16
CA PRO A 182 -3.28 -1.84 16.98
C PRO A 182 -3.05 -1.02 15.71
N GLU A 183 -2.37 -1.63 14.73
CA GLU A 183 -1.90 -0.99 13.51
C GLU A 183 -2.64 -1.51 12.26
N GLY A 184 -2.18 -2.63 11.74
CA GLY A 184 -2.68 -3.21 10.50
C GLY A 184 -3.96 -3.99 10.66
N VAL A 185 -4.83 -3.89 9.66
CA VAL A 185 -6.06 -4.67 9.57
C VAL A 185 -6.13 -5.36 8.21
N ALA A 186 -6.44 -6.66 8.20
CA ALA A 186 -6.65 -7.42 6.96
C ALA A 186 -7.79 -8.42 7.13
N VAL A 187 -8.71 -8.46 6.17
CA VAL A 187 -9.84 -9.40 6.14
C VAL A 187 -9.43 -10.68 5.45
N THR A 188 -9.81 -11.83 6.01
CA THR A 188 -9.62 -13.11 5.35
C THR A 188 -10.37 -13.15 4.01
N PRO A 189 -9.84 -13.82 2.97
CA PRO A 189 -10.47 -13.84 1.64
C PRO A 189 -11.91 -14.36 1.62
N ASP A 190 -12.30 -15.22 2.57
CA ASP A 190 -13.67 -15.70 2.75
C ASP A 190 -14.58 -14.69 3.50
N GLY A 191 -14.00 -13.61 4.02
CA GLY A 191 -14.71 -12.59 4.77
C GLY A 191 -15.16 -13.01 6.17
N GLY A 192 -14.79 -14.20 6.64
CA GLY A 192 -15.24 -14.77 7.93
C GLY A 192 -14.57 -14.13 9.14
N ALA A 193 -13.34 -13.69 8.99
CA ALA A 193 -12.54 -13.06 10.04
C ALA A 193 -11.70 -11.91 9.53
N PHE A 194 -11.15 -11.13 10.45
CA PHE A 194 -10.10 -10.15 10.14
C PHE A 194 -8.98 -10.23 11.18
N TYR A 195 -7.78 -9.94 10.71
CA TYR A 195 -6.58 -9.86 11.54
C TYR A 195 -6.34 -8.41 11.94
N VAL A 196 -5.93 -8.23 13.21
CA VAL A 196 -5.44 -6.96 13.74
C VAL A 196 -4.04 -7.18 14.27
N THR A 197 -3.07 -6.44 13.76
CA THR A 197 -1.68 -6.49 14.24
C THR A 197 -1.51 -5.48 15.36
N CYS A 198 -0.88 -5.88 16.47
CA CYS A 198 -0.59 -5.00 17.62
C CYS A 198 0.91 -4.84 17.81
N GLU A 199 1.41 -3.60 17.67
CA GLU A 199 2.83 -3.30 17.57
C GLU A 199 3.64 -3.75 18.78
N THR A 200 3.29 -3.23 19.96
CA THR A 200 4.10 -3.37 21.16
C THR A 200 4.25 -4.83 21.60
N ALA A 201 3.14 -5.56 21.62
CA ALA A 201 3.12 -6.95 22.08
C ALA A 201 3.56 -7.96 21.00
N GLY A 202 3.47 -7.59 19.72
CA GLY A 202 3.65 -8.51 18.61
C GLY A 202 2.46 -9.48 18.45
N ASP A 203 1.31 -9.16 19.02
CA ASP A 203 0.13 -10.00 18.95
C ASP A 203 -0.64 -9.78 17.64
N ILE A 204 -1.18 -10.85 17.13
CA ILE A 204 -2.11 -10.86 15.99
C ILE A 204 -3.44 -11.38 16.51
N PHE A 205 -4.44 -10.52 16.60
CA PHE A 205 -5.79 -10.90 16.94
C PHE A 205 -6.55 -11.35 15.69
N VAL A 206 -7.24 -12.45 15.81
CA VAL A 206 -8.15 -12.99 14.79
C VAL A 206 -9.58 -12.80 15.31
N ILE A 207 -10.33 -11.95 14.65
CA ILE A 207 -11.64 -11.50 15.13
C ILE A 207 -12.70 -11.91 14.11
N ASP A 208 -13.80 -12.49 14.61
CA ASP A 208 -14.97 -12.83 13.80
C ASP A 208 -15.61 -11.56 13.22
N SER A 209 -15.76 -11.51 11.91
CA SER A 209 -16.21 -10.30 11.19
C SER A 209 -17.69 -9.95 11.40
N LYS A 210 -18.50 -10.87 11.94
CA LYS A 210 -19.93 -10.64 12.18
C LYS A 210 -20.21 -10.25 13.63
N THR A 211 -19.49 -10.88 14.56
CA THR A 211 -19.79 -10.74 15.99
C THR A 211 -18.81 -9.85 16.76
N GLY A 212 -17.66 -9.53 16.15
CA GLY A 212 -16.58 -8.81 16.80
C GLY A 212 -15.89 -9.58 17.93
N ARG A 213 -16.13 -10.90 18.04
CA ARG A 213 -15.49 -11.71 19.08
C ARG A 213 -14.14 -12.22 18.62
N GLU A 214 -13.20 -12.29 19.53
CA GLU A 214 -11.93 -12.97 19.30
C GLU A 214 -12.17 -14.45 19.02
N ILE A 215 -11.69 -14.93 17.88
CA ILE A 215 -11.66 -16.36 17.54
C ILE A 215 -10.42 -16.98 18.20
N THR A 216 -9.28 -16.34 18.00
CA THR A 216 -7.98 -16.76 18.54
C THR A 216 -6.99 -15.61 18.40
N ARG A 217 -5.80 -15.80 18.96
CA ARG A 217 -4.64 -14.92 18.73
C ARG A 217 -3.37 -15.75 18.71
N PHE A 218 -2.35 -15.20 18.07
CA PHE A 218 -0.99 -15.74 18.07
C PHE A 218 0.00 -14.59 18.06
N SER A 219 1.26 -14.87 18.39
CA SER A 219 2.28 -13.81 18.46
C SER A 219 3.33 -13.99 17.37
N VAL A 220 3.88 -12.88 16.92
CA VAL A 220 5.04 -12.74 16.06
C VAL A 220 6.10 -11.86 16.75
N HIS A 221 7.20 -11.54 16.09
CA HIS A 221 8.13 -10.56 16.66
C HIS A 221 7.52 -9.16 16.69
N PRO A 222 7.98 -8.29 17.62
CA PRO A 222 7.39 -6.96 17.83
C PRO A 222 7.37 -6.07 16.59
N ARG A 223 6.40 -5.17 16.58
CA ARG A 223 6.05 -4.21 15.54
C ARG A 223 5.58 -4.87 14.23
N PRO A 224 4.57 -5.77 14.29
CA PRO A 224 3.85 -6.19 13.08
C PRO A 224 3.01 -5.01 12.57
N ARG A 225 3.31 -4.55 11.32
CA ARG A 225 2.74 -3.32 10.78
C ARG A 225 1.52 -3.53 9.87
N SER A 226 1.44 -4.67 9.23
CA SER A 226 0.38 -4.97 8.27
C SER A 226 0.21 -6.47 8.13
N ALA A 227 -0.84 -6.88 7.45
CA ALA A 227 -1.02 -8.26 7.02
C ALA A 227 -1.63 -8.27 5.61
N ASP A 228 -1.34 -9.30 4.84
CA ASP A 228 -2.04 -9.57 3.60
C ASP A 228 -2.14 -11.07 3.36
N PHE A 229 -3.20 -11.49 2.68
CA PHE A 229 -3.48 -12.89 2.40
C PHE A 229 -3.18 -13.22 0.94
N LEU A 230 -2.70 -14.45 0.69
CA LEU A 230 -2.71 -14.97 -0.68
C LEU A 230 -4.16 -15.11 -1.17
N PRO A 231 -4.40 -14.96 -2.48
CA PRO A 231 -5.76 -15.03 -3.05
C PRO A 231 -6.55 -16.29 -2.68
N GLY A 232 -5.85 -17.41 -2.46
CA GLY A 232 -6.47 -18.68 -2.02
C GLY A 232 -6.83 -18.76 -0.54
N GLY A 233 -6.47 -17.76 0.27
CA GLY A 233 -6.80 -17.69 1.70
C GLY A 233 -6.02 -18.64 2.61
N ALA A 234 -5.19 -19.53 2.07
CA ALA A 234 -4.48 -20.53 2.88
C ALA A 234 -3.31 -19.97 3.68
N ARG A 235 -2.71 -18.88 3.21
CA ARG A 235 -1.55 -18.24 3.83
C ARG A 235 -1.74 -16.75 3.97
N ALA A 236 -1.17 -16.19 5.05
CA ALA A 236 -1.00 -14.76 5.24
C ALA A 236 0.48 -14.43 5.49
N PHE A 237 0.84 -13.18 5.20
CA PHE A 237 2.17 -12.63 5.40
C PHE A 237 2.08 -11.40 6.29
N ILE A 238 2.92 -11.36 7.33
CA ILE A 238 2.92 -10.29 8.33
C ILE A 238 4.37 -9.84 8.56
N PRO A 239 4.75 -8.63 8.15
CA PRO A 239 6.08 -8.09 8.40
C PRO A 239 6.24 -7.67 9.86
N SER A 240 7.37 -8.00 10.48
CA SER A 240 7.79 -7.49 11.79
C SER A 240 8.90 -6.46 11.62
N GLU A 241 8.57 -5.18 11.80
CA GLU A 241 9.46 -4.05 11.51
C GLU A 241 10.75 -4.12 12.30
N SER A 242 10.67 -4.29 13.62
CA SER A 242 11.83 -4.23 14.51
C SER A 242 12.82 -5.36 14.28
N ALA A 243 12.31 -6.55 13.98
CA ALA A 243 13.13 -7.74 13.71
C ALA A 243 13.68 -7.76 12.27
N GLY A 244 13.04 -7.03 11.34
CA GLY A 244 13.41 -7.09 9.93
C GLY A 244 13.04 -8.42 9.28
N GLU A 245 11.85 -8.93 9.59
CA GLU A 245 11.43 -10.28 9.24
C GLU A 245 10.05 -10.30 8.58
N MET A 246 9.78 -11.39 7.86
CA MET A 246 8.47 -11.75 7.33
C MET A 246 7.97 -13.01 8.03
N ASN A 247 6.80 -12.93 8.63
CA ASN A 247 6.11 -14.07 9.22
C ASN A 247 5.14 -14.67 8.20
N VAL A 248 5.24 -15.97 7.99
CA VAL A 248 4.34 -16.77 7.15
C VAL A 248 3.36 -17.50 8.06
N VAL A 249 2.09 -17.27 7.84
CA VAL A 249 1.00 -17.74 8.69
C VAL A 249 0.11 -18.73 7.93
N ASP A 250 -0.23 -19.82 8.58
CA ASP A 250 -1.35 -20.69 8.19
C ASP A 250 -2.65 -19.94 8.53
N ALA A 251 -3.28 -19.40 7.51
CA ALA A 251 -4.47 -18.59 7.69
C ALA A 251 -5.75 -19.39 7.89
N ILE A 252 -5.72 -20.71 7.65
CA ILE A 252 -6.84 -21.62 7.95
C ILE A 252 -6.87 -21.98 9.44
N HIS A 253 -5.69 -22.24 10.03
CA HIS A 253 -5.57 -22.61 11.43
C HIS A 253 -5.11 -21.44 12.32
N HIS A 254 -4.92 -20.25 11.75
CA HIS A 254 -4.51 -19.03 12.44
C HIS A 254 -3.26 -19.22 13.30
N LYS A 255 -2.19 -19.71 12.71
CA LYS A 255 -0.92 -19.96 13.44
C LYS A 255 0.28 -19.61 12.62
N LEU A 256 1.34 -19.15 13.30
CA LEU A 256 2.63 -18.93 12.70
C LEU A 256 3.23 -20.25 12.18
N LEU A 257 3.58 -20.31 10.90
CA LEU A 257 4.28 -21.44 10.29
C LEU A 257 5.79 -21.29 10.40
N ARG A 258 6.29 -20.13 10.02
CA ARG A 258 7.72 -19.81 10.04
C ARG A 258 7.96 -18.32 9.93
N THR A 259 9.16 -17.92 10.28
CA THR A 259 9.67 -16.56 10.11
C THR A 259 10.87 -16.58 9.19
N VAL A 260 10.99 -15.63 8.28
CA VAL A 260 12.06 -15.49 7.30
C VAL A 260 12.70 -14.12 7.46
N ALA A 261 14.04 -14.09 7.61
CA ALA A 261 14.77 -12.83 7.68
C ALA A 261 14.75 -12.10 6.32
N LEU A 262 14.45 -10.82 6.36
CA LEU A 262 14.59 -9.92 5.21
C LEU A 262 16.01 -9.35 5.15
N PRO A 263 16.45 -8.74 4.04
CA PRO A 263 17.77 -8.13 3.94
C PRO A 263 18.05 -7.19 5.11
N LYS A 264 19.29 -7.22 5.61
CA LYS A 264 19.70 -6.44 6.79
C LYS A 264 19.33 -4.96 6.65
N GLY A 265 18.67 -4.42 7.67
CA GLY A 265 18.26 -3.02 7.74
C GLY A 265 16.95 -2.71 7.01
N SER A 266 16.18 -3.71 6.59
CA SER A 266 14.91 -3.53 5.84
C SER A 266 13.88 -2.68 6.57
N ARG A 267 13.59 -2.95 7.86
CA ARG A 267 12.46 -2.32 8.57
C ARG A 267 11.17 -2.42 7.75
N PRO A 268 10.62 -3.63 7.58
CA PRO A 268 9.45 -3.84 6.72
C PRO A 268 8.18 -3.22 7.31
N MET A 269 7.34 -2.63 6.43
CA MET A 269 6.15 -1.86 6.80
C MET A 269 4.88 -2.50 6.23
N CYS A 270 4.65 -2.38 4.95
CA CYS A 270 3.45 -2.87 4.27
C CYS A 270 3.78 -4.09 3.41
N VAL A 271 2.84 -5.03 3.37
CA VAL A 271 2.92 -6.24 2.54
C VAL A 271 1.76 -6.28 1.55
N LYS A 272 2.01 -6.75 0.32
CA LYS A 272 0.98 -7.03 -0.69
C LYS A 272 1.29 -8.32 -1.43
N ALA A 273 0.32 -9.23 -1.45
CA ALA A 273 0.35 -10.41 -2.28
C ALA A 273 0.05 -10.04 -3.74
N ALA A 274 0.79 -10.63 -4.68
CA ALA A 274 0.47 -10.51 -6.09
C ALA A 274 -0.89 -11.16 -6.39
N PRO A 275 -1.69 -10.63 -7.33
CA PRO A 275 -2.99 -11.19 -7.69
C PRO A 275 -2.92 -12.65 -8.19
N ASP A 276 -1.79 -13.07 -8.75
CA ASP A 276 -1.56 -14.45 -9.20
C ASP A 276 -1.12 -15.40 -8.07
N GLY A 277 -0.91 -14.87 -6.85
CA GLY A 277 -0.50 -15.62 -5.67
C GLY A 277 0.93 -16.16 -5.70
N ARG A 278 1.78 -15.75 -6.65
CA ARG A 278 3.14 -16.28 -6.79
C ARG A 278 4.21 -15.47 -6.06
N LYS A 279 3.98 -14.19 -5.90
CA LYS A 279 4.92 -13.26 -5.27
C LYS A 279 4.26 -12.48 -4.15
N VAL A 280 5.09 -12.01 -3.23
CA VAL A 280 4.72 -11.09 -2.16
C VAL A 280 5.68 -9.93 -2.18
N TYR A 281 5.15 -8.71 -2.15
CA TYR A 281 5.91 -7.47 -2.15
C TYR A 281 5.85 -6.83 -0.77
N VAL A 282 7.01 -6.37 -0.28
CA VAL A 282 7.13 -5.78 1.05
C VAL A 282 7.89 -4.48 0.96
N SER A 283 7.28 -3.40 1.44
CA SER A 283 8.01 -2.13 1.58
C SER A 283 9.00 -2.23 2.74
N ALA A 284 10.27 -1.97 2.47
CA ALA A 284 11.35 -1.97 3.44
C ALA A 284 11.74 -0.53 3.75
N GLY A 285 11.05 0.05 4.75
CA GLY A 285 11.06 1.49 5.02
C GLY A 285 12.45 2.08 5.18
N ARG A 286 13.27 1.52 6.06
CA ARG A 286 14.61 2.07 6.31
C ARG A 286 15.57 1.86 5.13
N ALA A 287 15.45 0.75 4.42
CA ALA A 287 16.30 0.45 3.27
C ALA A 287 15.94 1.26 2.02
N GLY A 288 14.72 1.82 1.95
CA GLY A 288 14.21 2.50 0.74
C GLY A 288 14.10 1.53 -0.43
N THR A 289 13.54 0.33 -0.17
CA THR A 289 13.40 -0.73 -1.16
C THR A 289 12.06 -1.42 -1.05
N ILE A 290 11.67 -2.14 -2.10
CA ILE A 290 10.63 -3.16 -2.08
C ILE A 290 11.32 -4.52 -2.14
N CYS A 291 11.11 -5.36 -1.13
CA CYS A 291 11.52 -6.76 -1.18
C CYS A 291 10.49 -7.58 -1.96
N VAL A 292 10.95 -8.40 -2.89
CA VAL A 292 10.12 -9.34 -3.66
C VAL A 292 10.38 -10.73 -3.12
N LEU A 293 9.34 -11.40 -2.63
CA LEU A 293 9.44 -12.74 -2.06
C LEU A 293 8.68 -13.72 -2.94
N ASP A 294 9.16 -14.95 -3.01
CA ASP A 294 8.39 -16.08 -3.49
C ASP A 294 7.29 -16.42 -2.48
N ALA A 295 6.05 -16.55 -2.92
CA ALA A 295 4.92 -16.76 -2.03
C ALA A 295 4.88 -18.16 -1.41
N GLU A 296 5.52 -19.15 -2.00
CA GLU A 296 5.55 -20.51 -1.47
C GLU A 296 6.71 -20.71 -0.48
N THR A 297 7.91 -20.32 -0.87
CA THR A 297 9.12 -20.51 -0.07
C THR A 297 9.39 -19.35 0.89
N ALA A 298 8.79 -18.17 0.65
CA ALA A 298 9.09 -16.90 1.29
C ALA A 298 10.56 -16.46 1.15
N GLU A 299 11.32 -17.03 0.23
CA GLU A 299 12.66 -16.57 -0.09
C GLU A 299 12.63 -15.22 -0.77
N VAL A 300 13.60 -14.36 -0.46
CA VAL A 300 13.76 -13.08 -1.11
C VAL A 300 14.35 -13.28 -2.49
N LEU A 301 13.56 -13.04 -3.52
CA LEU A 301 13.96 -13.18 -4.93
C LEU A 301 14.71 -11.94 -5.44
N ASN A 302 14.27 -10.76 -5.01
CA ASN A 302 14.83 -9.48 -5.47
C ASN A 302 14.58 -8.36 -4.47
N THR A 303 15.31 -7.25 -4.64
CA THR A 303 15.07 -5.97 -3.95
C THR A 303 15.08 -4.84 -4.96
N ILE A 304 14.01 -4.04 -4.99
CA ILE A 304 13.82 -2.95 -5.92
C ILE A 304 14.05 -1.63 -5.20
N LYS A 305 14.99 -0.80 -5.67
CA LYS A 305 15.23 0.52 -5.09
C LYS A 305 14.08 1.46 -5.41
N VAL A 306 13.60 2.18 -4.37
CA VAL A 306 12.52 3.18 -4.46
C VAL A 306 12.91 4.45 -3.67
N GLY A 307 11.97 5.33 -3.39
CA GLY A 307 12.20 6.52 -2.58
C GLY A 307 12.53 6.24 -1.12
N ALA A 308 12.69 7.30 -0.34
CA ALA A 308 13.04 7.18 1.07
C ALA A 308 11.83 6.76 1.91
N ARG A 309 12.03 5.76 2.76
CA ARG A 309 11.05 5.24 3.72
C ARG A 309 9.69 4.94 3.08
N PRO A 310 9.62 3.97 2.13
CA PRO A 310 8.34 3.53 1.59
C PRO A 310 7.47 2.94 2.71
N TRP A 311 6.21 3.41 2.77
CA TRP A 311 5.19 2.94 3.68
C TRP A 311 4.20 2.02 2.96
N GLY A 312 3.04 2.56 2.61
CA GLY A 312 2.01 1.83 1.90
C GLY A 312 2.44 1.49 0.47
N ILE A 313 2.01 0.31 0.03
CA ILE A 313 2.17 -0.14 -1.35
C ILE A 313 0.85 -0.65 -1.90
N ALA A 314 0.64 -0.44 -3.20
CA ALA A 314 -0.53 -0.98 -3.91
C ALA A 314 -0.11 -1.52 -5.28
N ILE A 315 -0.80 -2.56 -5.72
CA ILE A 315 -0.66 -3.11 -7.07
C ILE A 315 -1.80 -2.55 -7.92
N SER A 316 -1.49 -2.16 -9.16
CA SER A 316 -2.50 -1.71 -10.11
C SER A 316 -3.54 -2.80 -10.41
N PRO A 317 -4.78 -2.44 -10.80
CA PRO A 317 -5.83 -3.42 -11.07
C PRO A 317 -5.49 -4.44 -12.15
N ASP A 318 -4.62 -4.08 -13.10
CA ASP A 318 -4.12 -4.96 -14.15
C ASP A 318 -2.92 -5.84 -13.73
N GLY A 319 -2.45 -5.70 -12.47
CA GLY A 319 -1.32 -6.43 -11.93
C GLY A 319 0.06 -6.08 -12.50
N ARG A 320 0.19 -4.99 -13.27
CA ARG A 320 1.43 -4.66 -13.98
C ARG A 320 2.35 -3.70 -13.24
N ARG A 321 1.80 -2.87 -12.37
CA ARG A 321 2.57 -1.85 -11.65
C ARG A 321 2.37 -1.95 -10.16
N LEU A 322 3.40 -1.61 -9.41
CA LEU A 322 3.33 -1.38 -7.98
C LEU A 322 3.65 0.09 -7.71
N TYR A 323 2.88 0.69 -6.83
CA TYR A 323 3.03 2.05 -6.33
C TYR A 323 3.50 1.99 -4.89
N ALA A 324 4.52 2.78 -4.53
CA ALA A 324 5.04 2.88 -3.18
C ALA A 324 5.05 4.33 -2.71
N ALA A 325 4.36 4.61 -1.61
CA ALA A 325 4.30 5.93 -0.99
C ALA A 325 5.57 6.17 -0.16
N ASN A 326 6.39 7.14 -0.57
CA ASN A 326 7.69 7.44 0.03
C ASN A 326 7.61 8.71 0.86
N GLY A 327 7.30 8.59 2.16
CA GLY A 327 7.02 9.71 3.05
C GLY A 327 8.06 10.84 2.99
N PRO A 328 9.32 10.61 3.39
CA PRO A 328 10.34 11.66 3.40
C PRO A 328 10.79 12.16 2.02
N SER A 329 10.50 11.43 0.94
CA SER A 329 10.82 11.85 -0.42
C SER A 329 9.74 12.73 -1.04
N ASP A 330 8.55 12.82 -0.43
CA ASP A 330 7.38 13.51 -0.97
C ASP A 330 7.05 13.05 -2.40
N ASP A 331 7.13 11.74 -2.63
CA ASP A 331 6.86 11.14 -3.94
C ASP A 331 6.29 9.72 -3.84
N VAL A 332 5.82 9.23 -4.96
CA VAL A 332 5.36 7.86 -5.15
C VAL A 332 6.23 7.20 -6.21
N SER A 333 6.91 6.12 -5.85
CA SER A 333 7.62 5.28 -6.81
C SER A 333 6.66 4.42 -7.59
N VAL A 334 6.85 4.35 -8.91
CA VAL A 334 6.13 3.45 -9.81
C VAL A 334 7.08 2.37 -10.28
N VAL A 335 6.75 1.13 -9.95
CA VAL A 335 7.55 -0.04 -10.29
C VAL A 335 6.83 -0.85 -11.35
N ASP A 336 7.51 -1.22 -12.43
CA ASP A 336 7.04 -2.20 -13.40
C ASP A 336 7.29 -3.60 -12.87
N LEU A 337 6.24 -4.39 -12.68
CA LEU A 337 6.32 -5.72 -12.05
C LEU A 337 6.85 -6.82 -12.97
N ALA A 338 6.85 -6.61 -14.29
CA ALA A 338 7.43 -7.56 -15.22
C ALA A 338 8.97 -7.47 -15.24
N THR A 339 9.50 -6.25 -15.12
CA THR A 339 10.95 -6.00 -15.12
C THR A 339 11.52 -5.85 -13.70
N GLU A 340 10.65 -5.68 -12.70
CA GLU A 340 11.00 -5.40 -11.30
C GLU A 340 11.92 -4.19 -11.16
N LYS A 341 11.60 -3.11 -11.88
CA LYS A 341 12.37 -1.86 -11.87
C LYS A 341 11.46 -0.67 -11.60
N GLU A 342 11.98 0.30 -10.85
CA GLU A 342 11.36 1.63 -10.79
C GLU A 342 11.42 2.29 -12.17
N ILE A 343 10.26 2.68 -12.70
CA ILE A 343 10.12 3.30 -14.02
C ILE A 343 9.79 4.78 -13.96
N ALA A 344 9.26 5.26 -12.83
CA ALA A 344 8.92 6.67 -12.63
C ALA A 344 8.82 7.01 -11.15
N ARG A 345 8.86 8.31 -10.86
CA ARG A 345 8.46 8.92 -9.58
C ARG A 345 7.48 10.05 -9.81
N VAL A 346 6.38 10.02 -9.07
CA VAL A 346 5.35 11.06 -9.14
C VAL A 346 5.38 11.85 -7.85
N LYS A 347 5.40 13.17 -7.94
CA LYS A 347 5.35 14.05 -6.76
C LYS A 347 4.02 13.92 -6.03
N SER A 348 4.12 13.76 -4.71
CA SER A 348 2.99 13.71 -3.77
C SER A 348 3.44 14.41 -2.49
N PRO A 349 3.42 15.75 -2.47
CA PRO A 349 3.95 16.52 -1.35
C PRO A 349 3.07 16.38 -0.11
N GLY A 350 3.68 16.34 1.05
CA GLY A 350 2.96 16.24 2.33
C GLY A 350 3.10 14.87 3.02
N SER A 351 4.21 14.19 2.81
CA SER A 351 4.53 12.91 3.44
C SER A 351 3.54 11.80 3.05
N PRO A 352 3.60 11.28 1.81
CA PRO A 352 2.74 10.19 1.38
C PRO A 352 2.90 8.96 2.28
N TRP A 353 1.76 8.43 2.74
CA TRP A 353 1.69 7.32 3.69
C TRP A 353 1.04 6.07 3.08
N GLY A 354 -0.21 6.14 2.68
CA GLY A 354 -0.97 5.05 2.08
C GLY A 354 -1.20 5.25 0.59
N VAL A 355 -1.47 4.16 -0.11
CA VAL A 355 -1.76 4.19 -1.54
C VAL A 355 -2.77 3.10 -1.91
N VAL A 356 -3.71 3.41 -2.80
CA VAL A 356 -4.66 2.47 -3.38
C VAL A 356 -4.85 2.77 -4.87
N ALA A 357 -4.95 1.74 -5.69
CA ALA A 357 -5.24 1.85 -7.11
C ALA A 357 -6.61 1.24 -7.41
N VAL A 358 -7.45 1.96 -8.14
CA VAL A 358 -8.82 1.56 -8.49
C VAL A 358 -9.07 1.71 -9.97
N PRO A 359 -9.86 0.81 -10.61
CA PRO A 359 -10.29 1.01 -11.99
C PRO A 359 -10.94 2.37 -12.18
N ASP A 360 -10.74 3.01 -13.32
CA ASP A 360 -11.50 4.22 -13.66
C ASP A 360 -12.94 3.83 -13.91
N THR A 361 -13.84 4.43 -13.16
CA THR A 361 -15.28 4.13 -13.23
C THR A 361 -16.05 5.18 -14.04
N ASN A 362 -15.36 6.02 -14.84
CA ASN A 362 -15.97 7.03 -15.71
C ASN A 362 -16.61 6.42 -16.96
#